data_9c8e76149202ccc46bb211d29fa82262
#
_entry.id   9c8e76149202ccc46bb211d29fa82262
#
_cell.length_a   1.000
_cell.length_b   1.000
_cell.length_c   1.000
_cell.angle_alpha   90.00
_cell.angle_beta   90.00
_cell.angle_gamma   90.00
#
_symmetry.space_group_name_H-M   'P 1'
#
loop_
_entity.id
_entity.type
_entity.pdbx_description
1 polymer ?
#
loop_
_entity_poly.entity_id
_entity_poly.type
_entity_poly.pdbx_seq_one_letter_code
_entity_poly.pdbx_strand_id
1 'polypeptide(L)'
;MSATVDTTEILKSKHKSRGQLLLCKGCCCGKTERGLPDVPVDRIKAEWKSNKLNKVIQLTISGCLGPCDLPNVAVVLTPEGAIWLGNLAGDAHYDSLIEWAKDSAQAGSPIDLPEALEAYRFERFRVEEPTEK
;
A
#
# COMPACT_ATOMS: atom_id res chain seq x y z
N MET A 1 -20.12 -7.88 -27.49
CA MET A 1 -18.95 -8.70 -27.61
C MET A 1 -17.81 -8.08 -26.83
N SER A 2 -17.24 -8.84 -26.06
CA SER A 2 -16.12 -8.33 -25.30
C SER A 2 -14.85 -8.43 -26.12
N ALA A 3 -14.01 -7.45 -25.93
CA ALA A 3 -12.70 -7.51 -26.56
C ALA A 3 -11.83 -8.46 -25.77
N THR A 4 -11.30 -9.43 -26.46
CA THR A 4 -10.36 -10.33 -25.85
C THR A 4 -8.97 -9.77 -26.02
N VAL A 5 -8.28 -9.60 -24.92
CA VAL A 5 -6.92 -9.07 -24.96
C VAL A 5 -5.96 -10.20 -25.28
N ASP A 6 -5.20 -10.02 -26.33
CA ASP A 6 -4.15 -10.97 -26.66
C ASP A 6 -2.98 -10.73 -25.70
N THR A 7 -2.72 -11.70 -24.83
CA THR A 7 -1.71 -11.52 -23.79
C THR A 7 -0.32 -11.34 -24.37
N THR A 8 -0.08 -11.77 -25.60
CA THR A 8 1.23 -11.57 -26.23
C THR A 8 1.48 -10.10 -26.55
N GLU A 9 0.42 -9.28 -26.56
CA GLU A 9 0.54 -7.87 -26.86
C GLU A 9 0.54 -6.99 -25.63
N ILE A 10 0.45 -7.58 -24.44
CA ILE A 10 0.46 -6.80 -23.22
C ILE A 10 1.88 -6.30 -22.97
N LEU A 11 1.99 -5.00 -22.76
CA LEU A 11 3.27 -4.39 -22.44
C LEU A 11 3.72 -4.83 -21.05
N LYS A 12 5.00 -5.04 -20.91
CA LYS A 12 5.58 -5.42 -19.63
C LYS A 12 6.67 -4.43 -19.27
N SER A 13 6.63 -4.00 -18.01
CA SER A 13 7.65 -3.11 -17.52
C SER A 13 8.97 -3.83 -17.36
N LYS A 14 10.07 -3.11 -17.56
CA LYS A 14 11.39 -3.66 -17.31
C LYS A 14 11.76 -3.62 -15.83
N HIS A 15 10.95 -2.92 -15.03
CA HIS A 15 11.17 -2.91 -13.59
C HIS A 15 10.86 -4.27 -13.01
N LYS A 16 11.64 -4.65 -12.00
CA LYS A 16 11.55 -5.99 -11.45
C LYS A 16 10.75 -6.06 -10.17
N SER A 17 10.22 -4.93 -9.72
CA SER A 17 9.38 -4.93 -8.53
C SER A 17 8.17 -5.83 -8.73
N ARG A 18 7.83 -6.56 -7.68
CA ARG A 18 6.72 -7.49 -7.72
C ARG A 18 5.53 -7.02 -6.91
N GLY A 19 5.71 -5.94 -6.18
CA GLY A 19 4.64 -5.32 -5.44
C GLY A 19 4.95 -3.86 -5.24
N GLN A 20 3.99 -3.15 -4.64
CA GLN A 20 4.16 -1.73 -4.42
C GLN A 20 3.42 -1.35 -3.15
N LEU A 21 4.06 -0.50 -2.37
CA LEU A 21 3.44 0.09 -1.20
C LEU A 21 3.23 1.57 -1.48
N LEU A 22 1.97 2.02 -1.42
CA LEU A 22 1.64 3.42 -1.56
C LEU A 22 1.23 3.96 -0.21
N LEU A 23 1.86 5.05 0.20
CA LEU A 23 1.53 5.70 1.46
C LEU A 23 0.91 7.06 1.15
N CYS A 24 -0.26 7.28 1.73
CA CYS A 24 -0.94 8.56 1.60
C CYS A 24 -0.30 9.58 2.53
N LYS A 25 -0.01 10.75 2.00
CA LYS A 25 0.38 11.88 2.82
C LYS A 25 -0.13 13.14 2.15
N GLY A 26 -0.91 13.92 2.89
CA GLY A 26 -1.45 15.13 2.29
C GLY A 26 -2.70 15.58 3.03
N CYS A 27 -3.79 15.70 2.31
CA CYS A 27 -5.00 16.35 2.82
C CYS A 27 -5.36 15.98 4.26
N CYS A 28 -5.43 14.68 4.56
CA CYS A 28 -5.73 14.23 5.92
C CYS A 28 -4.60 13.38 6.48
N CYS A 29 -4.07 12.47 5.67
CA CYS A 29 -3.01 11.58 6.14
C CYS A 29 -1.77 12.37 6.53
N GLY A 30 -1.30 12.15 7.74
CA GLY A 30 -0.11 12.82 8.24
C GLY A 30 -0.30 14.27 8.62
N LYS A 31 -1.53 14.75 8.67
CA LYS A 31 -1.81 16.15 9.02
C LYS A 31 -1.81 16.32 10.51
N THR A 32 -0.59 16.41 11.08
CA THR A 32 -0.45 16.53 12.53
C THR A 32 -1.04 17.84 13.06
N GLU A 33 -1.05 18.89 12.25
CA GLU A 33 -1.64 20.15 12.68
C GLU A 33 -3.16 20.04 12.86
N ARG A 34 -3.76 18.97 12.33
CA ARG A 34 -5.18 18.69 12.53
C ARG A 34 -5.42 17.63 13.58
N GLY A 35 -4.37 17.27 14.32
CA GLY A 35 -4.48 16.24 15.33
C GLY A 35 -4.46 14.82 14.81
N LEU A 36 -4.05 14.63 13.57
CA LEU A 36 -4.00 13.32 12.95
C LEU A 36 -2.60 12.73 13.07
N PRO A 37 -2.49 11.38 13.04
CA PRO A 37 -1.18 10.75 13.19
C PRO A 37 -0.24 11.11 12.06
N ASP A 38 1.05 11.18 12.38
CA ASP A 38 2.07 11.46 11.40
C ASP A 38 2.33 10.26 10.50
N VAL A 39 2.86 10.54 9.32
CA VAL A 39 3.40 9.52 8.43
C VAL A 39 4.90 9.75 8.37
N PRO A 40 5.72 8.82 8.92
CA PRO A 40 7.17 9.04 9.01
C PRO A 40 7.84 8.77 7.66
N VAL A 41 7.62 9.67 6.70
CA VAL A 41 8.04 9.48 5.33
C VAL A 41 9.55 9.35 5.20
N ASP A 42 10.29 10.25 5.88
CA ASP A 42 11.75 10.25 5.73
C ASP A 42 12.37 8.97 6.27
N ARG A 43 11.84 8.49 7.40
CA ARG A 43 12.34 7.25 7.99
C ARG A 43 12.05 6.07 7.08
N ILE A 44 10.83 6.04 6.53
CA ILE A 44 10.44 4.93 5.66
C ILE A 44 11.30 4.94 4.40
N LYS A 45 11.51 6.10 3.81
CA LYS A 45 12.36 6.20 2.63
C LYS A 45 13.78 5.74 2.91
N ALA A 46 14.30 6.09 4.09
CA ALA A 46 15.65 5.69 4.46
C ALA A 46 15.76 4.18 4.59
N GLU A 47 14.76 3.53 5.18
CA GLU A 47 14.73 2.08 5.30
C GLU A 47 14.67 1.41 3.94
N TRP A 48 13.86 1.96 3.05
CA TRP A 48 13.75 1.42 1.69
C TRP A 48 15.06 1.48 0.95
N LYS A 49 15.75 2.60 1.08
CA LYS A 49 17.04 2.78 0.41
C LYS A 49 18.12 1.90 1.01
N SER A 50 18.21 1.87 2.34
CA SER A 50 19.23 1.10 3.02
C SER A 50 19.14 -0.39 2.73
N ASN A 51 17.91 -0.88 2.60
CA ASN A 51 17.68 -2.30 2.41
C ASN A 51 17.39 -2.66 0.96
N LYS A 52 17.47 -1.68 0.05
CA LYS A 52 17.25 -1.88 -1.39
C LYS A 52 15.92 -2.57 -1.67
N LEU A 53 14.88 -2.13 -0.97
CA LEU A 53 13.59 -2.82 -1.01
C LEU A 53 12.86 -2.62 -2.32
N ASN A 54 13.19 -1.54 -3.08
CA ASN A 54 12.51 -1.29 -4.35
C ASN A 54 12.74 -2.40 -5.37
N LYS A 55 13.70 -3.28 -5.12
CA LYS A 55 13.90 -4.41 -6.03
C LYS A 55 12.71 -5.36 -6.03
N VAL A 56 11.99 -5.43 -4.92
CA VAL A 56 10.84 -6.33 -4.81
C VAL A 56 9.57 -5.56 -4.51
N ILE A 57 9.61 -4.63 -3.57
CA ILE A 57 8.46 -3.81 -3.20
C ILE A 57 8.80 -2.35 -3.47
N GLN A 58 8.14 -1.76 -4.43
CA GLN A 58 8.39 -0.35 -4.73
C GLN A 58 7.63 0.53 -3.75
N LEU A 59 8.31 1.56 -3.25
CA LEU A 59 7.67 2.53 -2.36
C LEU A 59 7.24 3.76 -3.14
N THR A 60 6.02 4.18 -2.92
CA THR A 60 5.50 5.42 -3.50
C THR A 60 4.82 6.22 -2.41
N ILE A 61 5.23 7.46 -2.24
CA ILE A 61 4.54 8.39 -1.36
C ILE A 61 3.56 9.15 -2.23
N SER A 62 2.28 9.01 -1.92
CA SER A 62 1.22 9.55 -2.75
C SER A 62 0.53 10.70 -2.05
N GLY A 63 -0.19 11.52 -2.80
CA GLY A 63 -1.15 12.44 -2.21
C GLY A 63 -2.37 11.67 -1.75
N CYS A 64 -3.52 12.34 -1.75
CA CYS A 64 -4.74 11.70 -1.29
C CYS A 64 -5.09 10.48 -2.14
N LEU A 65 -5.34 9.36 -1.49
CA LEU A 65 -5.74 8.14 -2.18
C LEU A 65 -7.25 7.95 -2.19
N GLY A 66 -8.00 8.84 -1.54
CA GLY A 66 -9.45 8.85 -1.61
C GLY A 66 -10.16 8.70 -0.28
N PRO A 67 -9.91 7.64 0.49
CA PRO A 67 -10.69 7.41 1.72
C PRO A 67 -10.19 8.29 2.87
N CYS A 68 -10.49 9.57 2.78
CA CYS A 68 -10.02 10.55 3.77
C CYS A 68 -10.65 10.36 5.14
N ASP A 69 -11.67 9.53 5.22
CA ASP A 69 -12.33 9.25 6.50
C ASP A 69 -11.57 8.23 7.34
N LEU A 70 -10.49 7.65 6.81
CA LEU A 70 -9.71 6.64 7.52
C LEU A 70 -8.22 6.95 7.51
N PRO A 71 -7.81 8.20 7.80
CA PRO A 71 -6.37 8.50 7.78
C PRO A 71 -5.69 7.79 8.94
N ASN A 72 -4.47 7.27 8.78
CA ASN A 72 -3.66 7.32 7.57
C ASN A 72 -3.89 6.06 6.74
N VAL A 73 -3.78 6.22 5.45
CA VAL A 73 -4.10 5.17 4.50
C VAL A 73 -2.84 4.66 3.82
N ALA A 74 -2.79 3.36 3.60
CA ALA A 74 -1.76 2.75 2.79
C ALA A 74 -2.41 1.71 1.87
N VAL A 75 -1.79 1.50 0.72
CA VAL A 75 -2.25 0.47 -0.22
C VAL A 75 -1.10 -0.44 -0.55
N VAL A 76 -1.33 -1.73 -0.44
CA VAL A 76 -0.36 -2.74 -0.84
C VAL A 76 -0.85 -3.36 -2.14
N LEU A 77 -0.07 -3.20 -3.19
CA LEU A 77 -0.39 -3.79 -4.49
C LEU A 77 0.48 -5.02 -4.70
N THR A 78 -0.15 -6.11 -5.03
CA THR A 78 0.55 -7.36 -5.33
C THR A 78 -0.04 -7.93 -6.62
N PRO A 79 0.59 -8.96 -7.20
CA PRO A 79 -0.01 -9.59 -8.38
C PRO A 79 -1.40 -10.14 -8.12
N GLU A 80 -1.77 -10.33 -6.86
CA GLU A 80 -3.08 -10.87 -6.51
C GLU A 80 -4.12 -9.79 -6.24
N GLY A 81 -3.71 -8.53 -6.26
CA GLY A 81 -4.66 -7.45 -6.08
C GLY A 81 -4.17 -6.41 -5.11
N ALA A 82 -5.10 -5.58 -4.66
CA ALA A 82 -4.81 -4.46 -3.78
C ALA A 82 -5.34 -4.74 -2.38
N ILE A 83 -4.55 -4.37 -1.38
CA ILE A 83 -4.97 -4.44 0.02
C ILE A 83 -4.96 -3.02 0.55
N TRP A 84 -6.11 -2.56 1.07
CA TRP A 84 -6.24 -1.21 1.60
C TRP A 84 -6.18 -1.25 3.12
N LEU A 85 -5.33 -0.40 3.69
CA LEU A 85 -5.17 -0.28 5.13
C LEU A 85 -5.51 1.15 5.54
N GLY A 86 -6.28 1.28 6.62
CA GLY A 86 -6.67 2.59 7.11
C GLY A 86 -6.42 2.72 8.59
N ASN A 87 -6.54 3.94 9.09
CA ASN A 87 -6.36 4.27 10.50
C ASN A 87 -4.99 3.88 11.03
N LEU A 88 -3.99 3.89 10.16
CA LEU A 88 -2.63 3.60 10.60
C LEU A 88 -2.12 4.74 11.48
N ALA A 89 -1.51 4.41 12.59
CA ALA A 89 -1.04 5.41 13.53
C ALA A 89 0.13 4.87 14.32
N GLY A 90 1.17 5.68 14.40
CA GLY A 90 2.32 5.36 15.23
C GLY A 90 3.36 4.52 14.53
N ASP A 91 4.54 4.52 15.13
CA ASP A 91 5.69 3.86 14.52
C ASP A 91 5.51 2.37 14.36
N ALA A 92 4.77 1.74 15.29
CA ALA A 92 4.62 0.29 15.23
C ALA A 92 3.96 -0.18 13.95
N HIS A 93 2.95 0.57 13.48
CA HIS A 93 2.28 0.19 12.24
C HIS A 93 3.20 0.30 11.05
N TYR A 94 3.97 1.39 10.98
CA TYR A 94 4.88 1.58 9.85
C TYR A 94 6.08 0.64 9.95
N ASP A 95 6.52 0.30 11.17
CA ASP A 95 7.54 -0.71 11.34
C ASP A 95 7.08 -2.06 10.81
N SER A 96 5.81 -2.40 11.04
CA SER A 96 5.27 -3.65 10.52
C SER A 96 5.29 -3.67 9.00
N LEU A 97 4.98 -2.53 8.37
CA LEU A 97 5.06 -2.44 6.91
C LEU A 97 6.48 -2.58 6.42
N ILE A 98 7.43 -1.97 7.12
CA ILE A 98 8.83 -2.05 6.75
C ILE A 98 9.32 -3.50 6.89
N GLU A 99 8.96 -4.17 7.98
CA GLU A 99 9.35 -5.56 8.17
C GLU A 99 8.74 -6.46 7.11
N TRP A 100 7.48 -6.21 6.77
CA TRP A 100 6.84 -6.95 5.69
C TRP A 100 7.61 -6.79 4.39
N ALA A 101 8.05 -5.58 4.08
CA ALA A 101 8.79 -5.32 2.85
C ALA A 101 10.15 -6.02 2.87
N LYS A 102 10.83 -6.01 4.03
CA LYS A 102 12.11 -6.70 4.16
C LYS A 102 11.95 -8.20 3.95
N ASP A 103 10.95 -8.78 4.58
CA ASP A 103 10.70 -10.21 4.46
C ASP A 103 10.29 -10.57 3.04
N SER A 104 9.49 -9.70 2.40
CA SER A 104 9.12 -9.91 1.00
C SER A 104 10.33 -9.86 0.10
N ALA A 105 11.25 -8.93 0.37
CA ALA A 105 12.46 -8.81 -0.42
C ALA A 105 13.32 -10.07 -0.31
N GLN A 106 13.40 -10.65 0.90
CA GLN A 106 14.13 -11.90 1.06
C GLN A 106 13.48 -13.05 0.33
N ALA A 107 12.15 -13.06 0.31
CA ALA A 107 11.41 -14.12 -0.38
C ALA A 107 11.38 -13.92 -1.89
N GLY A 108 11.70 -12.72 -2.37
CA GLY A 108 11.69 -12.42 -3.79
C GLY A 108 10.32 -12.07 -4.33
N SER A 109 9.31 -11.97 -3.48
CA SER A 109 7.95 -11.61 -3.90
C SER A 109 7.16 -11.19 -2.65
N PRO A 110 6.06 -10.45 -2.85
CA PRO A 110 5.25 -10.03 -1.70
C PRO A 110 4.73 -11.24 -0.93
N ILE A 111 4.92 -11.21 0.39
CA ILE A 111 4.38 -12.22 1.28
C ILE A 111 3.11 -11.68 1.93
N ASP A 112 2.42 -12.53 2.68
CA ASP A 112 1.23 -12.10 3.39
C ASP A 112 1.56 -11.02 4.39
N LEU A 113 0.61 -10.11 4.61
CA LEU A 113 0.80 -9.07 5.60
C LEU A 113 0.87 -9.65 7.01
N PRO A 114 1.63 -9.00 7.90
CA PRO A 114 1.64 -9.42 9.29
C PRO A 114 0.25 -9.35 9.90
N GLU A 115 0.01 -10.24 10.83
CA GLU A 115 -1.28 -10.28 11.52
C GLU A 115 -1.58 -8.94 12.19
N ALA A 116 -0.56 -8.25 12.65
CA ALA A 116 -0.74 -6.95 13.31
C ALA A 116 -1.41 -5.92 12.40
N LEU A 117 -1.30 -6.08 11.09
CA LEU A 117 -1.91 -5.15 10.16
C LEU A 117 -3.27 -5.58 9.65
N GLU A 118 -3.65 -6.84 9.91
CA GLU A 118 -4.93 -7.34 9.39
C GLU A 118 -6.12 -6.60 9.97
N ALA A 119 -6.01 -6.10 11.19
CA ALA A 119 -7.09 -5.37 11.83
C ALA A 119 -7.36 -4.02 11.15
N TYR A 120 -6.44 -3.57 10.30
CA TYR A 120 -6.55 -2.26 9.65
C TYR A 120 -6.98 -2.37 8.20
N ARG A 121 -7.24 -3.58 7.72
CA ARG A 121 -7.72 -3.75 6.36
C ARG A 121 -9.15 -3.24 6.26
N PHE A 122 -9.47 -2.63 5.12
CA PHE A 122 -10.84 -2.21 4.85
C PHE A 122 -11.14 -2.40 3.38
N GLU A 123 -12.42 -2.41 3.10
CA GLU A 123 -12.93 -2.55 1.75
C GLU A 123 -13.05 -1.18 1.12
N ARG A 124 -12.20 -0.89 0.14
CA ARG A 124 -12.16 0.43 -0.48
C ARG A 124 -13.34 0.67 -1.39
N PHE A 125 -13.65 -0.34 -2.19
CA PHE A 125 -14.72 -0.22 -3.17
C PHE A 125 -15.81 -1.20 -2.81
N ARG A 126 -17.02 -0.69 -2.67
CA ARG A 126 -18.14 -1.51 -2.28
C ARG A 126 -19.00 -1.81 -3.50
N VAL A 127 -19.49 -3.05 -3.55
CA VAL A 127 -20.42 -3.44 -4.59
C VAL A 127 -21.81 -3.43 -3.96
N GLU A 128 -22.64 -2.50 -4.39
CA GLU A 128 -23.98 -2.38 -3.85
C GLU A 128 -24.90 -3.39 -4.51
N GLU A 129 -25.75 -3.99 -3.70
CA GLU A 129 -26.78 -4.86 -4.25
C GLU A 129 -27.77 -4.02 -5.02
N PRO A 130 -28.14 -4.44 -6.25
CA PRO A 130 -29.07 -3.63 -7.02
C PRO A 130 -30.42 -3.43 -6.36
N THR A 131 -30.81 -4.36 -5.50
CA THR A 131 -32.11 -4.30 -4.86
C THR A 131 -32.12 -3.45 -3.61
N GLU A 132 -31.03 -2.82 -3.28
CA GLU A 132 -30.91 -2.13 -2.02
C GLU A 132 -31.33 -0.69 -2.07
N LYS A 133 -32.18 -0.35 -2.93
CA LYS A 133 -32.57 1.04 -3.06
C LYS A 133 -33.73 1.39 -2.21
#